data_6cf70461968bcdb94eb76310186fbff4
#
_entry.id   6cf70461968bcdb94eb76310186fbff4
#
_cell.length_a   1.000
_cell.length_b   1.000
_cell.length_c   1.000
_cell.angle_alpha   90.00
_cell.angle_beta   90.00
_cell.angle_gamma   90.00
#
_symmetry.space_group_name_H-M   'P 1'
#
loop_
_entity.id
_entity.type
_entity.pdbx_description
1 polymer ?
#
loop_
_entity_poly.entity_id
_entity_poly.type
_entity_poly.pdbx_seq_one_letter_code
_entity_poly.pdbx_strand_id
1 'polypeptide(L)'
;MIKTLEELLNLPDVKQHISEENSKRIENHLAGKSEASSIQRALQGIGAWLSAIFFLGFLGVSGLLRSDASMLTLGVILLGASVGLERGLQSTFVTQLALALAIAGNCLAVVGFTELTDADLGTGILAHGVIGSVAYVFHTNSTYRFLAAAMLSLFAQVWILESSSKFWMFHIYVAVHVALIGWLFFRGTDRTELRPLATAAVIMLPYSMVVLAWRQSWSYRTLEIEHLLLPSNAIIVIGLALLLRHVVREQGWFRRRSNQVVLLGLIALGVFTTPGVLVAIGLLALGRACSIGWVTALAHAFLVAFIFQYYHSLDIDLAYKSLVLAGSGLLLLVVRRFLVTKAGPHNSS
;
A
#
# COMPACT_ATOMS: atom_id res chain seq x y z
N MET A 1 -22.89 -15.63 9.01
CA MET A 1 -21.44 -15.38 8.85
C MET A 1 -20.76 -15.75 10.16
N ILE A 2 -20.03 -16.86 10.18
CA ILE A 2 -19.39 -17.38 11.41
C ILE A 2 -18.27 -16.42 11.78
N LYS A 3 -18.37 -15.80 12.97
CA LYS A 3 -17.44 -14.75 13.40
C LYS A 3 -16.31 -15.24 14.31
N THR A 4 -16.49 -16.37 14.96
CA THR A 4 -15.50 -16.91 15.90
C THR A 4 -15.30 -18.43 15.70
N LEU A 5 -14.12 -18.93 16.08
CA LEU A 5 -13.82 -20.36 16.06
C LEU A 5 -14.75 -21.14 17.00
N GLU A 6 -15.21 -20.51 18.07
CA GLU A 6 -16.14 -21.05 19.05
C GLU A 6 -17.55 -21.27 18.46
N GLU A 7 -18.03 -20.31 17.63
CA GLU A 7 -19.27 -20.47 16.86
C GLU A 7 -19.15 -21.62 15.84
N LEU A 8 -17.97 -21.82 15.25
CA LEU A 8 -17.68 -22.86 14.29
C LEU A 8 -17.67 -24.25 14.96
N LEU A 9 -17.05 -24.37 16.15
CA LEU A 9 -17.01 -25.60 16.93
C LEU A 9 -18.40 -26.00 17.47
N ASN A 10 -19.31 -25.05 17.65
CA ASN A 10 -20.68 -25.28 18.11
C ASN A 10 -21.67 -25.63 17.01
N LEU A 11 -21.25 -25.64 15.73
CA LEU A 11 -22.10 -26.11 14.63
C LEU A 11 -22.36 -27.62 14.76
N PRO A 12 -23.63 -28.08 14.59
CA PRO A 12 -23.99 -29.49 14.69
C PRO A 12 -23.14 -30.41 13.81
N ASP A 13 -22.90 -30.01 12.58
CA ASP A 13 -22.11 -30.77 11.60
C ASP A 13 -20.62 -30.89 12.01
N VAL A 14 -20.06 -29.89 12.67
CA VAL A 14 -18.66 -29.88 13.13
C VAL A 14 -18.51 -30.74 14.39
N LYS A 15 -19.46 -30.62 15.33
CA LYS A 15 -19.50 -31.47 16.54
C LYS A 15 -19.58 -32.98 16.22
N GLN A 16 -20.24 -33.35 15.12
CA GLN A 16 -20.41 -34.75 14.72
C GLN A 16 -19.12 -35.36 14.13
N HIS A 17 -18.19 -34.51 13.63
CA HIS A 17 -16.96 -34.94 12.96
C HIS A 17 -15.68 -34.76 13.78
N ILE A 18 -15.73 -34.03 14.91
CA ILE A 18 -14.60 -33.86 15.81
C ILE A 18 -14.77 -34.76 17.03
N SER A 19 -13.77 -35.60 17.31
CA SER A 19 -13.80 -36.43 18.54
C SER A 19 -13.78 -35.52 19.78
N GLU A 20 -14.44 -35.96 20.87
CA GLU A 20 -14.48 -35.19 22.14
C GLU A 20 -13.08 -34.84 22.66
N GLU A 21 -12.09 -35.68 22.42
CA GLU A 21 -10.69 -35.47 22.82
C GLU A 21 -10.05 -34.31 22.04
N ASN A 22 -10.35 -34.23 20.74
CA ASN A 22 -9.85 -33.11 19.91
C ASN A 22 -10.58 -31.81 20.24
N SER A 23 -11.88 -31.84 20.54
CA SER A 23 -12.63 -30.67 21.01
C SER A 23 -12.05 -30.13 22.30
N LYS A 24 -11.79 -31.02 23.29
CA LYS A 24 -11.12 -30.61 24.55
C LYS A 24 -9.69 -30.08 24.38
N ARG A 25 -8.92 -30.67 23.43
CA ARG A 25 -7.58 -30.17 23.10
C ARG A 25 -7.63 -28.77 22.48
N ILE A 26 -8.60 -28.51 21.60
CA ILE A 26 -8.81 -27.21 20.98
C ILE A 26 -9.29 -26.20 22.05
N GLU A 27 -10.26 -26.56 22.89
CA GLU A 27 -10.74 -25.73 24.00
C GLU A 27 -9.62 -25.40 24.99
N ASN A 28 -8.80 -26.36 25.39
CA ASN A 28 -7.64 -26.15 26.25
C ASN A 28 -6.58 -25.28 25.58
N HIS A 29 -6.38 -25.40 24.28
CA HIS A 29 -5.45 -24.55 23.51
C HIS A 29 -5.97 -23.11 23.37
N LEU A 30 -7.28 -22.95 23.26
CA LEU A 30 -7.95 -21.64 23.26
C LEU A 30 -7.99 -21.01 24.66
N ALA A 31 -8.28 -21.78 25.69
CA ALA A 31 -8.27 -21.33 27.09
C ALA A 31 -6.86 -21.01 27.61
N GLY A 32 -5.84 -21.72 27.15
CA GLY A 32 -4.43 -21.45 27.47
C GLY A 32 -3.87 -20.20 26.79
N LYS A 33 -4.48 -19.73 25.70
CA LYS A 33 -4.31 -18.38 25.19
C LYS A 33 -5.26 -17.46 25.92
N SER A 34 -4.94 -17.10 27.17
CA SER A 34 -5.55 -15.96 27.86
C SER A 34 -5.45 -14.76 26.90
N GLU A 35 -6.56 -14.45 26.21
CA GLU A 35 -6.61 -13.31 25.32
C GLU A 35 -6.44 -12.05 26.18
N ALA A 36 -5.22 -11.55 26.21
CA ALA A 36 -4.97 -10.23 26.74
C ALA A 36 -6.01 -9.27 26.14
N SER A 37 -6.76 -8.57 26.98
CA SER A 37 -7.79 -7.65 26.52
C SER A 37 -7.20 -6.69 25.49
N SER A 38 -8.01 -6.16 24.58
CA SER A 38 -7.52 -5.21 23.57
C SER A 38 -6.79 -4.02 24.20
N ILE A 39 -7.23 -3.60 25.39
CA ILE A 39 -6.59 -2.55 26.17
C ILE A 39 -5.21 -3.00 26.68
N GLN A 40 -5.08 -4.21 27.18
CA GLN A 40 -3.80 -4.76 27.66
C GLN A 40 -2.80 -4.90 26.53
N ARG A 41 -3.22 -5.34 25.35
CA ARG A 41 -2.36 -5.39 24.13
C ARG A 41 -1.93 -4.00 23.69
N ALA A 42 -2.82 -3.01 23.72
CA ALA A 42 -2.49 -1.63 23.41
C ALA A 42 -1.47 -1.04 24.41
N LEU A 43 -1.66 -1.26 25.72
CA LEU A 43 -0.73 -0.81 26.76
C LEU A 43 0.65 -1.48 26.61
N GLN A 44 0.71 -2.78 26.31
CA GLN A 44 1.97 -3.49 26.03
C GLN A 44 2.67 -2.91 24.80
N GLY A 45 1.92 -2.58 23.73
CA GLY A 45 2.46 -1.94 22.54
C GLY A 45 3.05 -0.56 22.85
N ILE A 46 2.29 0.30 23.54
CA ILE A 46 2.76 1.64 23.96
C ILE A 46 4.00 1.52 24.84
N GLY A 47 4.00 0.62 25.82
CA GLY A 47 5.15 0.38 26.70
C GLY A 47 6.39 -0.05 25.94
N ALA A 48 6.25 -0.91 24.92
CA ALA A 48 7.36 -1.36 24.09
C ALA A 48 7.97 -0.20 23.28
N TRP A 49 7.13 0.64 22.67
CA TRP A 49 7.58 1.81 21.92
C TRP A 49 8.27 2.85 22.83
N LEU A 50 7.71 3.14 23.98
CA LEU A 50 8.34 4.03 24.98
C LEU A 50 9.69 3.47 25.42
N SER A 51 9.79 2.17 25.69
CA SER A 51 11.04 1.52 26.05
C SER A 51 12.11 1.65 24.96
N ALA A 52 11.72 1.48 23.69
CA ALA A 52 12.63 1.67 22.57
C ALA A 52 13.10 3.13 22.43
N ILE A 53 12.18 4.11 22.62
CA ILE A 53 12.51 5.55 22.56
C ILE A 53 13.49 5.91 23.68
N PHE A 54 13.23 5.47 24.94
CA PHE A 54 14.14 5.72 26.05
C PHE A 54 15.49 5.05 25.86
N PHE A 55 15.51 3.82 25.32
CA PHE A 55 16.76 3.13 25.02
C PHE A 55 17.60 3.87 23.96
N LEU A 56 16.97 4.32 22.86
CA LEU A 56 17.64 5.13 21.85
C LEU A 56 18.11 6.49 22.41
N GLY A 57 17.29 7.12 23.23
CA GLY A 57 17.65 8.35 23.94
C GLY A 57 18.88 8.14 24.83
N PHE A 58 18.95 7.02 25.57
CA PHE A 58 20.11 6.65 26.37
C PHE A 58 21.35 6.45 25.49
N LEU A 59 21.24 5.73 24.37
CA LEU A 59 22.36 5.56 23.42
C LEU A 59 22.87 6.90 22.89
N GLY A 60 21.95 7.86 22.61
CA GLY A 60 22.29 9.21 22.18
C GLY A 60 23.05 9.99 23.26
N VAL A 61 22.53 10.00 24.49
CA VAL A 61 23.15 10.72 25.62
C VAL A 61 24.48 10.09 26.05
N SER A 62 24.59 8.75 25.97
CA SER A 62 25.84 8.04 26.29
C SER A 62 26.99 8.32 25.33
N GLY A 63 26.69 8.97 24.20
CA GLY A 63 27.66 9.27 23.17
C GLY A 63 27.97 8.10 22.23
N LEU A 64 27.28 6.99 22.34
CA LEU A 64 27.44 5.82 21.45
C LEU A 64 26.98 6.12 20.01
N LEU A 65 26.16 7.15 19.79
CA LEU A 65 25.72 7.60 18.46
C LEU A 65 26.55 8.78 17.91
N ARG A 66 27.72 9.06 18.48
CA ARG A 66 28.55 10.21 18.06
C ARG A 66 29.39 9.96 16.80
N SER A 67 29.70 8.71 16.49
CA SER A 67 30.43 8.37 15.27
C SER A 67 29.57 7.58 14.31
N ASP A 68 29.76 7.82 13.02
CA ASP A 68 29.02 7.19 11.93
C ASP A 68 29.21 5.68 11.93
N ALA A 69 30.44 5.21 12.21
CA ALA A 69 30.75 3.82 12.35
C ALA A 69 30.00 3.17 13.53
N SER A 70 29.83 3.89 14.67
CA SER A 70 29.04 3.35 15.78
C SER A 70 27.54 3.34 15.45
N MET A 71 27.01 4.33 14.73
CA MET A 71 25.61 4.30 14.28
C MET A 71 25.35 3.11 13.37
N LEU A 72 26.22 2.87 12.38
CA LEU A 72 26.11 1.71 11.49
C LEU A 72 26.18 0.40 12.27
N THR A 73 27.17 0.25 13.15
CA THR A 73 27.37 -0.96 13.94
C THR A 73 26.20 -1.25 14.87
N LEU A 74 25.74 -0.24 15.62
CA LEU A 74 24.58 -0.35 16.48
C LEU A 74 23.30 -0.63 15.69
N GLY A 75 23.13 -0.01 14.53
CA GLY A 75 22.02 -0.28 13.63
C GLY A 75 21.94 -1.75 13.24
N VAL A 76 23.06 -2.33 12.84
CA VAL A 76 23.15 -3.77 12.49
C VAL A 76 22.89 -4.66 13.71
N ILE A 77 23.45 -4.31 14.89
CA ILE A 77 23.23 -5.05 16.15
C ILE A 77 21.73 -5.02 16.51
N LEU A 78 21.08 -3.86 16.44
CA LEU A 78 19.64 -3.73 16.75
C LEU A 78 18.76 -4.51 15.78
N LEU A 79 19.11 -4.52 14.48
CA LEU A 79 18.42 -5.36 13.49
C LEU A 79 18.58 -6.85 13.83
N GLY A 80 19.78 -7.31 14.16
CA GLY A 80 20.03 -8.70 14.57
C GLY A 80 19.30 -9.06 15.87
N ALA A 81 19.34 -8.19 16.87
CA ALA A 81 18.62 -8.36 18.12
C ALA A 81 17.11 -8.43 17.93
N SER A 82 16.55 -7.59 17.06
CA SER A 82 15.12 -7.59 16.76
C SER A 82 14.66 -8.92 16.15
N VAL A 83 15.43 -9.50 15.22
CA VAL A 83 15.16 -10.83 14.65
C VAL A 83 15.24 -11.92 15.73
N GLY A 84 16.26 -11.83 16.61
CA GLY A 84 16.43 -12.77 17.73
C GLY A 84 15.26 -12.72 18.71
N LEU A 85 14.81 -11.52 19.08
CA LEU A 85 13.65 -11.33 19.97
C LEU A 85 12.36 -11.85 19.33
N GLU A 86 12.13 -11.57 18.06
CA GLU A 86 10.94 -12.02 17.34
C GLU A 86 10.83 -13.55 17.31
N ARG A 87 11.96 -14.26 17.18
CA ARG A 87 11.99 -15.72 17.10
C ARG A 87 12.00 -16.40 18.47
N GLY A 88 12.55 -15.74 19.50
CA GLY A 88 12.76 -16.32 20.81
C GLY A 88 11.58 -16.23 21.77
N LEU A 89 10.79 -15.17 21.71
CA LEU A 89 9.76 -14.87 22.70
C LEU A 89 8.45 -14.43 22.02
N GLN A 90 7.38 -15.16 22.32
CA GLN A 90 6.05 -14.90 21.75
C GLN A 90 5.16 -14.10 22.73
N SER A 91 5.49 -12.84 22.99
CA SER A 91 4.62 -11.94 23.74
C SER A 91 4.33 -10.66 22.95
N THR A 92 3.17 -10.04 23.16
CA THR A 92 2.80 -8.78 22.48
C THR A 92 3.85 -7.69 22.74
N PHE A 93 4.33 -7.58 23.98
CA PHE A 93 5.38 -6.60 24.33
C PHE A 93 6.66 -6.84 23.53
N VAL A 94 7.16 -8.08 23.51
CA VAL A 94 8.42 -8.42 22.80
C VAL A 94 8.26 -8.22 21.30
N THR A 95 7.11 -8.59 20.72
CA THR A 95 6.84 -8.37 19.29
C THR A 95 6.88 -6.88 18.93
N GLN A 96 6.28 -6.02 19.76
CA GLN A 96 6.30 -4.57 19.52
C GLN A 96 7.67 -3.95 19.80
N LEU A 97 8.39 -4.43 20.80
CA LEU A 97 9.77 -4.02 21.07
C LEU A 97 10.69 -4.42 19.92
N ALA A 98 10.59 -5.65 19.43
CA ALA A 98 11.35 -6.12 18.27
C ALA A 98 11.08 -5.26 17.03
N LEU A 99 9.80 -4.92 16.78
CA LEU A 99 9.41 -4.02 15.70
C LEU A 99 10.05 -2.64 15.84
N ALA A 100 9.99 -2.04 17.03
CA ALA A 100 10.57 -0.72 17.30
C ALA A 100 12.11 -0.73 17.13
N LEU A 101 12.77 -1.77 17.63
CA LEU A 101 14.23 -1.96 17.46
C LEU A 101 14.61 -2.21 15.99
N ALA A 102 13.78 -2.94 15.24
CA ALA A 102 14.02 -3.18 13.82
C ALA A 102 13.95 -1.88 13.01
N ILE A 103 12.96 -1.02 13.28
CA ILE A 103 12.82 0.29 12.62
C ILE A 103 14.00 1.19 13.01
N ALA A 104 14.31 1.28 14.29
CA ALA A 104 15.43 2.07 14.79
C ALA A 104 16.77 1.58 14.23
N GLY A 105 16.98 0.26 14.23
CA GLY A 105 18.18 -0.37 13.69
C GLY A 105 18.34 -0.10 12.18
N ASN A 106 17.25 -0.18 11.42
CA ASN A 106 17.28 0.15 10.00
C ASN A 106 17.63 1.63 9.76
N CYS A 107 17.00 2.56 10.49
CA CYS A 107 17.31 3.98 10.38
C CYS A 107 18.78 4.26 10.75
N LEU A 108 19.27 3.74 11.88
CA LEU A 108 20.66 3.95 12.30
C LEU A 108 21.67 3.34 11.32
N ALA A 109 21.39 2.14 10.79
CA ALA A 109 22.28 1.51 9.83
C ALA A 109 22.37 2.30 8.52
N VAL A 110 21.24 2.83 8.03
CA VAL A 110 21.21 3.64 6.81
C VAL A 110 21.90 4.98 7.04
N VAL A 111 21.58 5.70 8.12
CA VAL A 111 22.19 6.99 8.44
C VAL A 111 23.69 6.79 8.67
N GLY A 112 24.11 5.82 9.51
CA GLY A 112 25.52 5.56 9.75
C GLY A 112 26.29 5.17 8.49
N PHE A 113 25.65 4.46 7.54
CA PHE A 113 26.26 4.15 6.25
C PHE A 113 26.44 5.39 5.38
N THR A 114 25.37 6.23 5.28
CA THR A 114 25.44 7.45 4.45
C THR A 114 26.44 8.45 4.95
N GLU A 115 26.49 8.71 6.25
CA GLU A 115 27.47 9.62 6.86
C GLU A 115 28.91 9.06 6.74
N LEU A 116 29.12 7.77 7.00
CA LEU A 116 30.43 7.13 6.91
C LEU A 116 31.02 7.18 5.49
N THR A 117 30.17 7.16 4.48
CA THR A 117 30.59 7.14 3.05
C THR A 117 30.46 8.49 2.38
N ASP A 118 30.05 9.54 3.10
CA ASP A 118 29.72 10.87 2.55
C ASP A 118 28.79 10.75 1.33
N ALA A 119 27.82 9.85 1.45
CA ALA A 119 26.95 9.46 0.34
C ALA A 119 25.76 10.40 0.19
N ASP A 120 25.35 10.60 -1.03
CA ASP A 120 24.13 11.36 -1.35
C ASP A 120 22.83 10.61 -0.93
N LEU A 121 21.70 11.32 -0.95
CA LEU A 121 20.39 10.76 -0.62
C LEU A 121 20.05 9.54 -1.50
N GLY A 122 20.45 9.53 -2.78
CA GLY A 122 20.22 8.41 -3.68
C GLY A 122 20.92 7.13 -3.22
N THR A 123 22.16 7.24 -2.79
CA THR A 123 22.93 6.14 -2.22
C THR A 123 22.34 5.67 -0.90
N GLY A 124 21.83 6.59 -0.05
CA GLY A 124 21.11 6.26 1.17
C GLY A 124 19.84 5.42 0.91
N ILE A 125 19.10 5.75 -0.16
CA ILE A 125 17.93 4.97 -0.58
C ILE A 125 18.32 3.58 -1.05
N LEU A 126 19.39 3.45 -1.82
CA LEU A 126 19.91 2.14 -2.23
C LEU A 126 20.37 1.32 -1.02
N ALA A 127 21.07 1.94 -0.06
CA ALA A 127 21.44 1.30 1.19
C ALA A 127 20.21 0.81 1.98
N HIS A 128 19.17 1.67 2.11
CA HIS A 128 17.90 1.26 2.71
C HIS A 128 17.24 0.11 1.95
N GLY A 129 17.28 0.15 0.62
CA GLY A 129 16.77 -0.92 -0.24
C GLY A 129 17.46 -2.25 0.02
N VAL A 130 18.78 -2.26 0.16
CA VAL A 130 19.57 -3.46 0.46
C VAL A 130 19.33 -3.93 1.89
N ILE A 131 19.54 -3.07 2.88
CA ILE A 131 19.38 -3.40 4.31
C ILE A 131 17.93 -3.82 4.59
N GLY A 132 16.96 -3.06 4.09
CA GLY A 132 15.54 -3.36 4.24
C GLY A 132 15.13 -4.66 3.57
N SER A 133 15.68 -5.00 2.39
CA SER A 133 15.41 -6.26 1.70
C SER A 133 15.98 -7.46 2.46
N VAL A 134 17.21 -7.34 2.97
CA VAL A 134 17.81 -8.37 3.82
C VAL A 134 16.98 -8.56 5.08
N ALA A 135 16.68 -7.48 5.78
CA ALA A 135 15.86 -7.54 6.98
C ALA A 135 14.43 -8.08 6.71
N TYR A 136 13.83 -7.75 5.56
CA TYR A 136 12.52 -8.27 5.12
C TYR A 136 12.49 -9.80 5.06
N VAL A 137 13.58 -10.42 4.59
CA VAL A 137 13.67 -11.89 4.49
C VAL A 137 13.76 -12.52 5.89
N PHE A 138 14.52 -11.91 6.80
CA PHE A 138 14.76 -12.46 8.13
C PHE A 138 13.63 -12.21 9.13
N HIS A 139 12.92 -11.08 9.01
CA HIS A 139 11.76 -10.78 9.84
C HIS A 139 10.52 -11.53 9.35
N THR A 140 9.71 -12.05 10.28
CA THR A 140 8.40 -12.66 9.99
C THR A 140 7.25 -11.68 10.25
N ASN A 141 7.51 -10.60 10.97
CA ASN A 141 6.52 -9.57 11.31
C ASN A 141 6.03 -8.84 10.06
N SER A 142 4.75 -8.99 9.75
CA SER A 142 4.10 -8.38 8.58
C SER A 142 4.12 -6.84 8.63
N THR A 143 4.06 -6.25 9.84
CA THR A 143 4.11 -4.79 10.02
C THR A 143 5.49 -4.25 9.67
N TYR A 144 6.57 -4.92 10.12
CA TYR A 144 7.93 -4.54 9.73
C TYR A 144 8.12 -4.60 8.21
N ARG A 145 7.71 -5.73 7.60
CA ARG A 145 7.79 -5.94 6.15
C ARG A 145 7.05 -4.85 5.36
N PHE A 146 5.85 -4.50 5.83
CA PHE A 146 5.07 -3.41 5.25
C PHE A 146 5.81 -2.06 5.36
N LEU A 147 6.29 -1.72 6.57
CA LEU A 147 6.96 -0.44 6.82
C LEU A 147 8.27 -0.33 6.03
N ALA A 148 9.08 -1.38 5.97
CA ALA A 148 10.33 -1.37 5.19
C ALA A 148 10.06 -1.09 3.70
N ALA A 149 9.05 -1.74 3.11
CA ALA A 149 8.67 -1.51 1.72
C ALA A 149 8.06 -0.11 1.51
N ALA A 150 7.21 0.36 2.43
CA ALA A 150 6.60 1.68 2.38
C ALA A 150 7.64 2.80 2.51
N MET A 151 8.60 2.66 3.44
CA MET A 151 9.69 3.64 3.62
C MET A 151 10.60 3.71 2.40
N LEU A 152 10.95 2.56 1.79
CA LEU A 152 11.72 2.54 0.55
C LEU A 152 10.98 3.32 -0.58
N SER A 153 9.69 3.07 -0.72
CA SER A 153 8.85 3.76 -1.69
C SER A 153 8.77 5.27 -1.41
N LEU A 154 8.60 5.65 -0.14
CA LEU A 154 8.54 7.06 0.29
C LEU A 154 9.86 7.80 0.01
N PHE A 155 10.99 7.23 0.42
CA PHE A 155 12.30 7.84 0.21
C PHE A 155 12.64 7.95 -1.28
N ALA A 156 12.34 6.91 -2.07
CA ALA A 156 12.51 6.96 -3.52
C ALA A 156 11.70 8.11 -4.14
N GLN A 157 10.45 8.29 -3.69
CA GLN A 157 9.60 9.40 -4.14
C GLN A 157 10.17 10.76 -3.75
N VAL A 158 10.62 10.95 -2.50
CA VAL A 158 11.23 12.20 -2.04
C VAL A 158 12.43 12.55 -2.91
N TRP A 159 13.33 11.60 -3.12
CA TRP A 159 14.52 11.78 -3.96
C TRP A 159 14.20 12.13 -5.42
N ILE A 160 13.21 11.45 -6.02
CA ILE A 160 12.75 11.75 -7.38
C ILE A 160 12.19 13.16 -7.47
N LEU A 161 11.42 13.57 -6.47
CA LEU A 161 10.76 14.86 -6.47
C LEU A 161 11.67 16.02 -6.00
N GLU A 162 12.85 15.75 -5.46
CA GLU A 162 13.82 16.77 -5.04
C GLU A 162 14.29 17.62 -6.22
N SER A 163 14.45 17.01 -7.41
CA SER A 163 14.97 17.69 -8.59
C SER A 163 14.08 17.47 -9.82
N SER A 164 13.82 18.54 -10.56
CA SER A 164 13.07 18.46 -11.82
C SER A 164 13.76 17.60 -12.88
N SER A 165 15.10 17.55 -12.88
CA SER A 165 15.87 16.69 -13.81
C SER A 165 15.64 15.20 -13.60
N LYS A 166 15.20 14.78 -12.41
CA LYS A 166 14.89 13.38 -12.06
C LYS A 166 13.42 13.00 -12.31
N PHE A 167 12.60 13.95 -12.76
CA PHE A 167 11.14 13.71 -12.87
C PHE A 167 10.77 12.55 -13.81
N TRP A 168 11.57 12.27 -14.83
CA TRP A 168 11.37 11.11 -15.68
C TRP A 168 11.41 9.77 -14.92
N MET A 169 12.15 9.70 -13.80
CA MET A 169 12.20 8.52 -12.93
C MET A 169 10.87 8.28 -12.21
N PHE A 170 10.01 9.31 -12.09
CA PHE A 170 8.66 9.15 -11.56
C PHE A 170 7.81 8.21 -12.42
N HIS A 171 7.99 8.22 -13.73
CA HIS A 171 7.30 7.29 -14.62
C HIS A 171 7.75 5.84 -14.40
N ILE A 172 9.05 5.63 -14.15
CA ILE A 172 9.59 4.31 -13.77
C ILE A 172 9.04 3.88 -12.42
N TYR A 173 8.99 4.79 -11.44
CA TYR A 173 8.41 4.53 -10.13
C TYR A 173 6.94 4.08 -10.25
N VAL A 174 6.14 4.77 -11.05
CA VAL A 174 4.74 4.40 -11.34
C VAL A 174 4.68 3.03 -12.03
N ALA A 175 5.53 2.79 -13.04
CA ALA A 175 5.55 1.52 -13.76
C ALA A 175 5.89 0.34 -12.86
N VAL A 176 6.89 0.51 -11.98
CA VAL A 176 7.27 -0.51 -10.99
C VAL A 176 6.12 -0.83 -10.04
N HIS A 177 5.41 0.19 -9.50
CA HIS A 177 4.27 -0.01 -8.61
C HIS A 177 3.11 -0.71 -9.32
N VAL A 178 2.76 -0.27 -10.53
CA VAL A 178 1.68 -0.89 -11.34
C VAL A 178 2.02 -2.34 -11.67
N ALA A 179 3.27 -2.62 -12.08
CA ALA A 179 3.74 -3.96 -12.37
C ALA A 179 3.75 -4.85 -11.12
N LEU A 180 4.22 -4.31 -9.98
CA LEU A 180 4.28 -5.02 -8.70
C LEU A 180 2.87 -5.37 -8.20
N ILE A 181 1.94 -4.41 -8.22
CA ILE A 181 0.53 -4.64 -7.86
C ILE A 181 -0.06 -5.71 -8.79
N GLY A 182 0.10 -5.57 -10.10
CA GLY A 182 -0.40 -6.55 -11.07
C GLY A 182 0.17 -7.94 -10.81
N TRP A 183 1.50 -8.06 -10.63
CA TRP A 183 2.15 -9.34 -10.38
C TRP A 183 1.70 -10.01 -9.08
N LEU A 184 1.63 -9.24 -7.98
CA LEU A 184 1.24 -9.76 -6.67
C LEU A 184 -0.21 -10.22 -6.63
N PHE A 185 -1.13 -9.48 -7.24
CA PHE A 185 -2.55 -9.84 -7.23
C PHE A 185 -2.93 -10.89 -8.27
N PHE A 186 -2.20 -11.00 -9.40
CA PHE A 186 -2.49 -12.02 -10.42
C PHE A 186 -1.83 -13.37 -10.15
N ARG A 187 -0.68 -13.39 -9.48
CA ARG A 187 0.10 -14.61 -9.22
C ARG A 187 0.26 -15.01 -7.76
N GLY A 188 -0.02 -14.09 -6.83
CA GLY A 188 0.66 -14.17 -5.55
C GLY A 188 -0.17 -14.17 -4.29
N THR A 189 -1.50 -14.26 -4.35
CA THR A 189 -2.33 -14.23 -3.12
C THR A 189 -2.08 -15.42 -2.17
N ASP A 190 -1.49 -16.50 -2.67
CA ASP A 190 -1.19 -17.69 -1.86
C ASP A 190 0.07 -17.52 -0.99
N ARG A 191 0.94 -16.57 -1.33
CA ARG A 191 2.15 -16.30 -0.56
C ARG A 191 1.90 -15.23 0.50
N THR A 192 1.61 -15.65 1.72
CA THR A 192 1.38 -14.75 2.87
C THR A 192 2.55 -13.79 3.12
N GLU A 193 3.76 -14.21 2.78
CA GLU A 193 4.99 -13.43 2.93
C GLU A 193 5.04 -12.17 2.04
N LEU A 194 4.37 -12.18 0.89
CA LEU A 194 4.35 -11.06 -0.06
C LEU A 194 3.17 -10.09 0.17
N ARG A 195 2.21 -10.46 1.01
CA ARG A 195 1.06 -9.59 1.33
C ARG A 195 1.48 -8.21 1.86
N PRO A 196 2.47 -8.08 2.77
CA PRO A 196 2.91 -6.76 3.24
C PRO A 196 3.45 -5.87 2.12
N LEU A 197 4.20 -6.45 1.17
CA LEU A 197 4.71 -5.75 -0.01
C LEU A 197 3.57 -5.29 -0.93
N ALA A 198 2.57 -6.16 -1.17
CA ALA A 198 1.38 -5.81 -1.93
C ALA A 198 0.60 -4.67 -1.28
N THR A 199 0.43 -4.73 0.04
CA THR A 199 -0.24 -3.69 0.82
C THR A 199 0.51 -2.36 0.73
N ALA A 200 1.84 -2.38 0.87
CA ALA A 200 2.67 -1.19 0.72
C ALA A 200 2.52 -0.58 -0.69
N ALA A 201 2.61 -1.38 -1.74
CA ALA A 201 2.47 -0.89 -3.11
C ALA A 201 1.09 -0.26 -3.38
N VAL A 202 0.01 -0.90 -2.88
CA VAL A 202 -1.37 -0.40 -3.02
C VAL A 202 -1.59 0.93 -2.28
N ILE A 203 -0.94 1.13 -1.14
CA ILE A 203 -1.07 2.38 -0.35
C ILE A 203 -0.14 3.46 -0.91
N MET A 204 1.10 3.10 -1.25
CA MET A 204 2.12 4.09 -1.63
C MET A 204 1.89 4.67 -3.03
N LEU A 205 1.28 3.91 -3.96
CA LEU A 205 0.98 4.43 -5.28
C LEU A 205 -0.01 5.62 -5.26
N PRO A 206 -1.21 5.53 -4.68
CA PRO A 206 -2.11 6.68 -4.58
C PRO A 206 -1.55 7.78 -3.67
N TYR A 207 -0.82 7.43 -2.59
CA TYR A 207 -0.16 8.40 -1.74
C TYR A 207 0.84 9.25 -2.56
N SER A 208 1.62 8.62 -3.44
CA SER A 208 2.56 9.32 -4.30
C SER A 208 1.88 10.31 -5.24
N MET A 209 0.67 10.00 -5.71
CA MET A 209 -0.13 10.92 -6.52
C MET A 209 -0.62 12.12 -5.71
N VAL A 210 -0.98 11.91 -4.43
CA VAL A 210 -1.36 13.03 -3.53
C VAL A 210 -0.17 13.96 -3.31
N VAL A 211 1.01 13.42 -3.01
CA VAL A 211 2.22 14.25 -2.81
C VAL A 211 2.59 15.03 -4.07
N LEU A 212 2.53 14.36 -5.24
CA LEU A 212 2.77 15.02 -6.52
C LEU A 212 1.80 16.17 -6.75
N ALA A 213 0.55 15.92 -6.53
CA ALA A 213 -0.52 16.85 -6.71
C ALA A 213 -0.42 18.04 -5.73
N TRP A 214 -0.03 17.80 -4.49
CA TRP A 214 0.22 18.84 -3.49
C TRP A 214 1.41 19.70 -3.89
N ARG A 215 2.50 19.08 -4.38
CA ARG A 215 3.66 19.82 -4.90
C ARG A 215 3.29 20.75 -6.07
N GLN A 216 2.42 20.30 -6.97
CA GLN A 216 1.95 21.10 -8.09
C GLN A 216 1.18 22.34 -7.63
N SER A 217 0.35 22.23 -6.58
CA SER A 217 -0.43 23.36 -6.06
C SER A 217 0.42 24.46 -5.41
N TRP A 218 1.65 24.15 -5.00
CA TRP A 218 2.60 25.11 -4.41
C TRP A 218 3.58 25.70 -5.43
N SER A 219 3.67 25.13 -6.62
CA SER A 219 4.57 25.57 -7.68
C SER A 219 3.76 26.38 -8.69
N TYR A 220 3.95 27.69 -8.75
CA TYR A 220 3.26 28.60 -9.68
C TYR A 220 3.52 28.32 -11.19
N ARG A 221 4.15 27.21 -11.55
CA ARG A 221 4.44 26.75 -12.91
C ARG A 221 3.54 25.57 -13.31
N THR A 222 2.25 25.76 -13.31
CA THR A 222 1.27 24.67 -13.53
C THR A 222 1.16 24.18 -14.98
N LEU A 223 1.52 24.97 -15.98
CA LEU A 223 1.25 24.69 -17.40
C LEU A 223 2.23 23.70 -18.07
N GLU A 224 3.46 23.54 -17.55
CA GLU A 224 4.45 22.64 -18.17
C GLU A 224 4.39 21.18 -17.64
N ILE A 225 3.76 20.94 -16.49
CA ILE A 225 3.81 19.63 -15.82
C ILE A 225 2.72 18.67 -16.31
N GLU A 226 1.58 19.18 -16.80
CA GLU A 226 0.48 18.31 -17.26
C GLU A 226 0.89 17.42 -18.44
N HIS A 227 1.62 17.94 -19.40
CA HIS A 227 2.14 17.15 -20.53
C HIS A 227 3.20 16.12 -20.08
N LEU A 228 3.95 16.42 -19.02
CA LEU A 228 4.93 15.51 -18.44
C LEU A 228 4.31 14.31 -17.73
N LEU A 229 3.02 14.35 -17.38
CA LEU A 229 2.33 13.22 -16.72
C LEU A 229 1.73 12.19 -17.70
N LEU A 230 1.65 12.50 -18.99
CA LEU A 230 1.11 11.60 -20.00
C LEU A 230 1.74 10.18 -19.98
N PRO A 231 3.07 10.01 -19.82
CA PRO A 231 3.63 8.67 -19.72
C PRO A 231 3.13 7.88 -18.51
N SER A 232 2.99 8.53 -17.32
CA SER A 232 2.41 7.87 -16.15
C SER A 232 0.96 7.48 -16.38
N ASN A 233 0.16 8.34 -17.01
CA ASN A 233 -1.22 8.03 -17.37
C ASN A 233 -1.28 6.83 -18.32
N ALA A 234 -0.42 6.79 -19.34
CA ALA A 234 -0.35 5.67 -20.27
C ALA A 234 0.01 4.36 -19.57
N ILE A 235 0.99 4.37 -18.64
CA ILE A 235 1.38 3.21 -17.83
C ILE A 235 0.19 2.70 -17.02
N ILE A 236 -0.55 3.60 -16.35
CA ILE A 236 -1.70 3.24 -15.52
C ILE A 236 -2.84 2.69 -16.41
N VAL A 237 -3.12 3.32 -17.54
CA VAL A 237 -4.13 2.85 -18.52
C VAL A 237 -3.79 1.45 -19.04
N ILE A 238 -2.53 1.19 -19.37
CA ILE A 238 -2.06 -0.15 -19.75
C ILE A 238 -2.28 -1.15 -18.61
N GLY A 239 -1.90 -0.79 -17.38
CA GLY A 239 -2.13 -1.61 -16.20
C GLY A 239 -3.61 -1.93 -16.00
N LEU A 240 -4.49 -0.94 -16.14
CA LEU A 240 -5.95 -1.09 -16.07
C LEU A 240 -6.51 -2.00 -17.19
N ALA A 241 -6.04 -1.83 -18.41
CA ALA A 241 -6.46 -2.68 -19.52
C ALA A 241 -6.04 -4.16 -19.30
N LEU A 242 -4.83 -4.39 -18.77
CA LEU A 242 -4.35 -5.72 -18.40
C LEU A 242 -5.16 -6.30 -17.23
N LEU A 243 -5.49 -5.49 -16.21
CA LEU A 243 -6.35 -5.91 -15.11
C LEU A 243 -7.73 -6.34 -15.61
N LEU A 244 -8.38 -5.51 -16.42
CA LEU A 244 -9.69 -5.81 -16.99
C LEU A 244 -9.65 -7.08 -17.86
N ARG A 245 -8.64 -7.24 -18.69
CA ARG A 245 -8.42 -8.46 -19.47
C ARG A 245 -8.31 -9.70 -18.57
N HIS A 246 -7.58 -9.59 -17.46
CA HIS A 246 -7.41 -10.70 -16.50
C HIS A 246 -8.71 -11.06 -15.79
N VAL A 247 -9.48 -10.05 -15.37
CA VAL A 247 -10.75 -10.24 -14.66
C VAL A 247 -11.82 -10.84 -15.57
N VAL A 248 -11.95 -10.34 -16.79
CA VAL A 248 -12.98 -10.80 -17.73
C VAL A 248 -12.69 -12.18 -18.31
N ARG A 249 -11.42 -12.62 -18.32
CA ARG A 249 -10.94 -13.96 -18.78
C ARG A 249 -11.51 -14.43 -20.12
N GLU A 250 -11.99 -13.52 -20.98
CA GLU A 250 -12.60 -13.90 -22.26
C GLU A 250 -11.57 -14.03 -23.37
N GLN A 251 -11.67 -15.11 -24.12
CA GLN A 251 -10.91 -15.27 -25.38
C GLN A 251 -11.39 -14.22 -26.39
N GLY A 252 -10.45 -13.52 -27.05
CA GLY A 252 -10.79 -12.47 -28.01
C GLY A 252 -11.27 -11.16 -27.39
N TRP A 253 -10.89 -10.87 -26.14
CA TRP A 253 -11.28 -9.67 -25.38
C TRP A 253 -11.16 -8.38 -26.20
N PHE A 254 -10.07 -8.19 -26.95
CA PHE A 254 -9.86 -6.99 -27.78
C PHE A 254 -10.78 -6.89 -29.01
N ARG A 255 -11.42 -7.98 -29.43
CA ARG A 255 -12.29 -8.02 -30.62
C ARG A 255 -13.76 -7.70 -30.30
N ARG A 256 -14.16 -7.75 -29.03
CA ARG A 256 -15.53 -7.43 -28.66
C ARG A 256 -15.75 -5.92 -28.62
N ARG A 257 -16.79 -5.43 -29.31
CA ARG A 257 -17.13 -4.00 -29.38
C ARG A 257 -17.30 -3.36 -28.00
N SER A 258 -17.91 -4.06 -27.05
CA SER A 258 -18.07 -3.57 -25.67
C SER A 258 -16.73 -3.27 -24.99
N ASN A 259 -15.74 -4.15 -25.17
CA ASN A 259 -14.42 -4.00 -24.55
C ASN A 259 -13.58 -2.93 -25.26
N GLN A 260 -13.80 -2.72 -26.57
CA GLN A 260 -13.20 -1.62 -27.32
C GLN A 260 -13.74 -0.26 -26.82
N VAL A 261 -15.04 -0.17 -26.53
CA VAL A 261 -15.63 1.05 -25.92
C VAL A 261 -15.04 1.32 -24.54
N VAL A 262 -14.87 0.29 -23.71
CA VAL A 262 -14.22 0.43 -22.38
C VAL A 262 -12.76 0.90 -22.55
N LEU A 263 -12.01 0.31 -23.49
CA LEU A 263 -10.64 0.71 -23.75
C LEU A 263 -10.54 2.15 -24.24
N LEU A 264 -11.41 2.56 -25.17
CA LEU A 264 -11.50 3.95 -25.61
C LEU A 264 -11.83 4.89 -24.46
N GLY A 265 -12.75 4.49 -23.58
CA GLY A 265 -13.08 5.24 -22.35
C GLY A 265 -11.86 5.38 -21.41
N LEU A 266 -11.08 4.33 -21.23
CA LEU A 266 -9.84 4.36 -20.43
C LEU A 266 -8.78 5.28 -21.04
N ILE A 267 -8.62 5.23 -22.38
CA ILE A 267 -7.68 6.11 -23.10
C ILE A 267 -8.14 7.57 -22.96
N ALA A 268 -9.44 7.84 -23.14
CA ALA A 268 -10.00 9.17 -22.94
C ALA A 268 -9.77 9.66 -21.49
N LEU A 269 -10.03 8.83 -20.48
CA LEU A 269 -9.70 9.15 -19.09
C LEU A 269 -8.20 9.42 -18.91
N GLY A 270 -7.33 8.64 -19.56
CA GLY A 270 -5.88 8.85 -19.51
C GLY A 270 -5.42 10.19 -20.07
N VAL A 271 -6.14 10.72 -21.05
CA VAL A 271 -5.82 12.02 -21.66
C VAL A 271 -6.42 13.18 -20.87
N PHE A 272 -7.64 13.02 -20.36
CA PHE A 272 -8.43 14.13 -19.79
C PHE A 272 -8.43 14.16 -18.26
N THR A 273 -7.82 13.18 -17.57
CA THR A 273 -7.78 13.17 -16.09
C THR A 273 -6.37 13.07 -15.56
N THR A 274 -6.24 13.35 -14.25
CA THR A 274 -4.95 13.22 -13.55
C THR A 274 -4.63 11.75 -13.25
N PRO A 275 -3.33 11.37 -13.14
CA PRO A 275 -2.93 10.02 -12.80
C PRO A 275 -3.51 9.52 -11.48
N GLY A 276 -3.80 10.42 -10.52
CA GLY A 276 -4.42 10.08 -9.25
C GLY A 276 -5.83 9.48 -9.40
N VAL A 277 -6.66 10.08 -10.27
CA VAL A 277 -8.01 9.55 -10.57
C VAL A 277 -7.92 8.18 -11.21
N LEU A 278 -7.00 7.98 -12.16
CA LEU A 278 -6.78 6.68 -12.80
C LEU A 278 -6.34 5.60 -11.83
N VAL A 279 -5.42 5.93 -10.90
CA VAL A 279 -4.98 5.02 -9.83
C VAL A 279 -6.15 4.64 -8.94
N ALA A 280 -6.98 5.61 -8.52
CA ALA A 280 -8.14 5.34 -7.68
C ALA A 280 -9.15 4.43 -8.38
N ILE A 281 -9.43 4.64 -9.68
CA ILE A 281 -10.28 3.75 -10.49
C ILE A 281 -9.67 2.35 -10.57
N GLY A 282 -8.35 2.26 -10.76
CA GLY A 282 -7.61 1.00 -10.82
C GLY A 282 -7.71 0.20 -9.54
N LEU A 283 -7.50 0.86 -8.39
CA LEU A 283 -7.64 0.23 -7.08
C LEU A 283 -9.09 -0.17 -6.78
N LEU A 284 -10.08 0.62 -7.24
CA LEU A 284 -11.48 0.25 -7.12
C LEU A 284 -11.81 -1.02 -7.91
N ALA A 285 -11.35 -1.10 -9.15
CA ALA A 285 -11.50 -2.30 -9.98
C ALA A 285 -10.79 -3.51 -9.36
N LEU A 286 -9.56 -3.34 -8.88
CA LEU A 286 -8.79 -4.37 -8.21
C LEU A 286 -9.47 -4.87 -6.93
N GLY A 287 -9.89 -3.96 -6.05
CA GLY A 287 -10.55 -4.28 -4.79
C GLY A 287 -11.85 -5.05 -4.99
N ARG A 288 -12.62 -4.71 -6.04
CA ARG A 288 -13.83 -5.43 -6.45
C ARG A 288 -13.51 -6.79 -7.05
N ALA A 289 -12.55 -6.87 -7.96
CA ALA A 289 -12.15 -8.11 -8.63
C ALA A 289 -11.61 -9.16 -7.66
N CYS A 290 -10.82 -8.72 -6.65
CA CYS A 290 -10.24 -9.60 -5.63
C CYS A 290 -11.12 -9.72 -4.36
N SER A 291 -12.29 -9.07 -4.30
CA SER A 291 -13.17 -9.03 -3.13
C SER A 291 -12.48 -8.51 -1.85
N ILE A 292 -11.56 -7.54 -1.99
CA ILE A 292 -10.78 -6.97 -0.88
C ILE A 292 -11.42 -5.65 -0.44
N GLY A 293 -12.24 -5.72 0.62
CA GLY A 293 -13.05 -4.57 1.09
C GLY A 293 -12.23 -3.35 1.46
N TRP A 294 -11.08 -3.50 2.14
CA TRP A 294 -10.25 -2.36 2.54
C TRP A 294 -9.61 -1.63 1.34
N VAL A 295 -9.20 -2.35 0.28
CA VAL A 295 -8.70 -1.73 -0.96
C VAL A 295 -9.82 -0.93 -1.64
N THR A 296 -11.02 -1.49 -1.66
CA THR A 296 -12.20 -0.80 -2.21
C THR A 296 -12.52 0.48 -1.42
N ALA A 297 -12.48 0.42 -0.09
CA ALA A 297 -12.70 1.60 0.77
C ALA A 297 -11.61 2.67 0.55
N LEU A 298 -10.35 2.25 0.51
CA LEU A 298 -9.20 3.13 0.23
C LEU A 298 -9.35 3.80 -1.14
N ALA A 299 -9.74 3.04 -2.17
CA ALA A 299 -9.94 3.56 -3.52
C ALA A 299 -11.04 4.64 -3.57
N HIS A 300 -12.15 4.45 -2.84
CA HIS A 300 -13.20 5.48 -2.75
C HIS A 300 -12.68 6.73 -2.06
N ALA A 301 -11.95 6.60 -0.94
CA ALA A 301 -11.38 7.74 -0.23
C ALA A 301 -10.44 8.56 -1.13
N PHE A 302 -9.54 7.89 -1.84
CA PHE A 302 -8.62 8.56 -2.78
C PHE A 302 -9.36 9.13 -3.99
N LEU A 303 -10.38 8.47 -4.52
CA LEU A 303 -11.17 8.98 -5.63
C LEU A 303 -11.83 10.31 -5.26
N VAL A 304 -12.45 10.39 -4.08
CA VAL A 304 -13.04 11.64 -3.57
C VAL A 304 -11.97 12.72 -3.41
N ALA A 305 -10.82 12.37 -2.82
CA ALA A 305 -9.72 13.30 -2.63
C ALA A 305 -9.17 13.85 -3.96
N PHE A 306 -8.99 12.98 -4.97
CA PHE A 306 -8.48 13.40 -6.28
C PHE A 306 -9.51 14.19 -7.10
N ILE A 307 -10.80 13.86 -7.01
CA ILE A 307 -11.86 14.67 -7.65
C ILE A 307 -11.90 16.06 -7.01
N PHE A 308 -11.83 16.13 -5.67
CA PHE A 308 -11.77 17.41 -4.96
C PHE A 308 -10.55 18.23 -5.37
N GLN A 309 -9.37 17.61 -5.42
CA GLN A 309 -8.15 18.27 -5.82
C GLN A 309 -8.19 18.72 -7.30
N TYR A 310 -8.66 17.85 -8.21
CA TYR A 310 -8.84 18.20 -9.62
C TYR A 310 -9.76 19.41 -9.77
N TYR A 311 -10.86 19.42 -9.02
CA TYR A 311 -11.78 20.57 -9.00
C TYR A 311 -11.09 21.86 -8.56
N HIS A 312 -10.21 21.78 -7.56
CA HIS A 312 -9.46 22.95 -7.08
C HIS A 312 -8.33 23.39 -8.02
N SER A 313 -7.73 22.46 -8.75
CA SER A 313 -6.63 22.76 -9.68
C SER A 313 -7.10 23.39 -11.00
N LEU A 314 -8.39 23.28 -11.32
CA LEU A 314 -8.94 23.94 -12.51
C LEU A 314 -8.96 25.47 -12.32
N ASP A 315 -8.18 26.19 -13.11
CA ASP A 315 -8.15 27.66 -13.10
C ASP A 315 -9.24 28.25 -14.01
N ILE A 316 -10.50 27.94 -13.68
CA ILE A 316 -11.70 28.39 -14.36
C ILE A 316 -12.71 28.93 -13.35
N ASP A 317 -13.62 29.79 -13.81
CA ASP A 317 -14.69 30.36 -12.99
C ASP A 317 -15.56 29.29 -12.32
N LEU A 318 -16.05 29.59 -11.11
CA LEU A 318 -16.86 28.67 -10.31
C LEU A 318 -18.12 28.18 -11.06
N ALA A 319 -18.71 29.03 -11.90
CA ALA A 319 -19.87 28.68 -12.71
C ALA A 319 -19.53 27.60 -13.74
N TYR A 320 -18.39 27.71 -14.42
CA TYR A 320 -17.93 26.70 -15.38
C TYR A 320 -17.54 25.39 -14.68
N LYS A 321 -16.91 25.45 -13.49
CA LYS A 321 -16.62 24.28 -12.65
C LYS A 321 -17.90 23.50 -12.34
N SER A 322 -18.94 24.21 -11.93
CA SER A 322 -20.25 23.60 -11.61
C SER A 322 -20.89 22.95 -12.83
N LEU A 323 -20.80 23.60 -14.00
CA LEU A 323 -21.34 23.08 -15.25
C LEU A 323 -20.63 21.80 -15.70
N VAL A 324 -19.29 21.76 -15.60
CA VAL A 324 -18.49 20.56 -15.93
C VAL A 324 -18.85 19.40 -15.00
N LEU A 325 -19.02 19.68 -13.70
CA LEU A 325 -19.38 18.65 -12.72
C LEU A 325 -20.80 18.10 -12.97
N ALA A 326 -21.76 18.99 -13.20
CA ALA A 326 -23.13 18.62 -13.51
C ALA A 326 -23.22 17.84 -14.84
N GLY A 327 -22.51 18.30 -15.87
CA GLY A 327 -22.44 17.66 -17.18
C GLY A 327 -21.82 16.26 -17.13
N SER A 328 -20.72 16.10 -16.39
CA SER A 328 -20.08 14.79 -16.20
C SER A 328 -20.97 13.82 -15.41
N GLY A 329 -21.66 14.30 -14.37
CA GLY A 329 -22.64 13.53 -13.61
C GLY A 329 -23.81 13.06 -14.47
N LEU A 330 -24.34 13.95 -15.30
CA LEU A 330 -25.44 13.64 -16.23
C LEU A 330 -24.99 12.61 -17.28
N LEU A 331 -23.80 12.76 -17.84
CA LEU A 331 -23.20 11.81 -18.78
C LEU A 331 -23.09 10.41 -18.15
N LEU A 332 -22.60 10.31 -16.91
CA LEU A 332 -22.49 9.05 -16.18
C LEU A 332 -23.86 8.39 -15.95
N LEU A 333 -24.89 9.18 -15.64
CA LEU A 333 -26.27 8.69 -15.50
C LEU A 333 -26.82 8.15 -16.82
N VAL A 334 -26.56 8.85 -17.94
CA VAL A 334 -26.96 8.40 -19.27
C VAL A 334 -26.25 7.09 -19.62
N VAL A 335 -24.93 7.02 -19.44
CA VAL A 335 -24.14 5.79 -19.67
C VAL A 335 -24.66 4.63 -18.80
N ARG A 336 -24.90 4.86 -17.51
CA ARG A 336 -25.51 3.88 -16.61
C ARG A 336 -26.84 3.37 -17.13
N ARG A 337 -27.71 4.26 -17.57
CA ARG A 337 -29.03 3.89 -18.11
C ARG A 337 -28.91 3.00 -19.35
N PHE A 338 -28.00 3.33 -20.26
CA PHE A 338 -27.74 2.51 -21.45
C PHE A 338 -27.16 1.13 -21.10
N LEU A 339 -26.28 1.03 -20.10
CA LEU A 339 -25.71 -0.24 -19.66
C LEU A 339 -26.75 -1.13 -18.96
N VAL A 340 -27.59 -0.55 -18.10
CA VAL A 340 -28.63 -1.29 -17.37
C VAL A 340 -29.76 -1.76 -18.29
N THR A 341 -30.14 -0.95 -19.29
CA THR A 341 -31.18 -1.35 -20.28
C THR A 341 -30.72 -2.46 -21.22
N LYS A 342 -29.40 -2.62 -21.45
CA LYS A 342 -28.86 -3.72 -22.24
C LYS A 342 -28.63 -5.02 -21.45
N ALA A 343 -28.51 -4.95 -20.13
CA ALA A 343 -28.55 -6.10 -19.23
C ALA A 343 -30.01 -6.42 -18.96
N GLY A 344 -30.66 -7.14 -19.88
CA GLY A 344 -32.06 -7.56 -19.74
C GLY A 344 -32.33 -8.25 -18.40
N PRO A 345 -33.60 -8.39 -17.97
CA PRO A 345 -33.96 -8.99 -16.70
C PRO A 345 -33.36 -10.41 -16.64
N HIS A 346 -32.43 -10.64 -15.69
CA HIS A 346 -32.03 -11.97 -15.34
C HIS A 346 -33.30 -12.69 -14.85
N ASN A 347 -33.83 -13.60 -15.65
CA ASN A 347 -34.83 -14.56 -15.22
C ASN A 347 -34.28 -15.32 -14.03
N SER A 348 -34.75 -14.94 -12.84
CA SER A 348 -34.69 -15.78 -11.65
C SER A 348 -35.71 -16.91 -11.86
N SER A 349 -35.25 -18.02 -12.39
CA SER A 349 -35.93 -19.31 -12.29
C SER A 349 -35.13 -20.24 -11.40
#